data_37545c6d0ef7d43a72e49cc49edc40ec
#
_entry.id   37545c6d0ef7d43a72e49cc49edc40ec
#
_cell.length_a   1.000
_cell.length_b   1.000
_cell.length_c   1.000
_cell.angle_alpha   90.00
_cell.angle_beta   90.00
_cell.angle_gamma   90.00
#
_symmetry.space_group_name_H-M   'P 1'
#
loop_
_entity.id
_entity.type
_entity.pdbx_description
1 polymer ?
#
loop_
_entity_poly.entity_id
_entity_poly.type
_entity_poly.pdbx_seq_one_letter_code
_entity_poly.pdbx_strand_id
1 'polypeptide(L)'
;MTDQELYDRAVAAAKRAYAPYSNYFVGAAVLTMDGHVIEGVNVENAAYPLGVCAETSALSRAVAEGYRPGDLEAIAITASPCGGCRQRLHEFRLGRVTYEHRGELVTRTADELLPDTWDFE
;
A
#
# COMPACT_ATOMS: atom_id res chain seq x y z
N MET A 1 -1.40 -7.66 -15.34
CA MET A 1 -2.32 -7.74 -14.18
C MET A 1 -3.18 -6.49 -14.14
N THR A 2 -4.49 -6.66 -14.02
CA THR A 2 -5.42 -5.54 -13.92
C THR A 2 -5.43 -4.97 -12.50
N ASP A 3 -5.96 -3.76 -12.34
CA ASP A 3 -6.10 -3.16 -11.01
C ASP A 3 -7.01 -4.01 -10.12
N GLN A 4 -8.07 -4.60 -10.70
CA GLN A 4 -8.96 -5.50 -9.97
C GLN A 4 -8.22 -6.76 -9.48
N GLU A 5 -7.42 -7.36 -10.33
CA GLU A 5 -6.65 -8.55 -9.96
C GLU A 5 -5.66 -8.24 -8.83
N LEU A 6 -5.00 -7.09 -8.90
CA LEU A 6 -4.08 -6.66 -7.85
C LEU A 6 -4.84 -6.39 -6.54
N TYR A 7 -6.01 -5.76 -6.63
CA TYR A 7 -6.87 -5.52 -5.48
C TYR A 7 -7.33 -6.84 -4.84
N ASP A 8 -7.69 -7.83 -5.65
CA ASP A 8 -8.07 -9.15 -5.16
C ASP A 8 -6.94 -9.81 -4.36
N ARG A 9 -5.69 -9.60 -4.78
CA ARG A 9 -4.52 -10.08 -4.03
C ARG A 9 -4.40 -9.36 -2.69
N ALA A 10 -4.68 -8.07 -2.64
CA ALA A 10 -4.69 -7.32 -1.39
C ALA A 10 -5.79 -7.82 -0.45
N VAL A 11 -6.97 -8.10 -0.97
CA VAL A 11 -8.10 -8.67 -0.19
C VAL A 11 -7.71 -10.02 0.42
N ALA A 12 -7.08 -10.88 -0.36
CA ALA A 12 -6.61 -12.17 0.14
C ALA A 12 -5.54 -12.00 1.22
N ALA A 13 -4.60 -11.07 1.04
CA ALA A 13 -3.55 -10.79 2.01
C ALA A 13 -4.11 -10.28 3.34
N ALA A 14 -5.17 -9.48 3.31
CA ALA A 14 -5.78 -8.88 4.50
C ALA A 14 -6.17 -9.92 5.56
N LYS A 15 -6.49 -11.14 5.14
CA LYS A 15 -6.87 -12.22 6.05
C LYS A 15 -5.73 -12.64 6.98
N ARG A 16 -4.49 -12.30 6.65
CA ARG A 16 -3.30 -12.62 7.46
C ARG A 16 -2.83 -11.45 8.31
N ALA A 17 -3.56 -10.34 8.33
CA ALA A 17 -3.19 -9.18 9.12
C ALA A 17 -3.21 -9.49 10.62
N TYR A 18 -2.37 -8.79 11.36
CA TYR A 18 -2.34 -8.88 12.81
C TYR A 18 -3.01 -7.64 13.38
N ALA A 19 -4.31 -7.75 13.67
CA ALA A 19 -5.13 -6.62 14.13
C ALA A 19 -5.99 -6.99 15.34
N PRO A 20 -5.35 -7.44 16.45
CA PRO A 20 -6.09 -7.93 17.63
C PRO A 20 -6.81 -6.82 18.41
N TYR A 21 -6.44 -5.56 18.21
CA TYR A 21 -7.01 -4.45 18.97
C TYR A 21 -8.19 -3.81 18.25
N SER A 22 -8.08 -3.57 16.96
CA SER A 22 -9.13 -2.92 16.17
C SER A 22 -10.06 -3.89 15.46
N ASN A 23 -9.60 -5.10 15.16
CA ASN A 23 -10.25 -6.05 14.28
C ASN A 23 -10.44 -5.50 12.85
N TYR A 24 -9.66 -4.50 12.48
CA TYR A 24 -9.69 -3.92 11.14
C TYR A 24 -8.48 -4.44 10.36
N PHE A 25 -8.73 -5.44 9.49
CA PHE A 25 -7.71 -6.17 8.76
C PHE A 25 -7.51 -5.54 7.40
N VAL A 26 -6.31 -5.05 7.13
CA VAL A 26 -5.97 -4.38 5.87
C VAL A 26 -4.86 -5.14 5.16
N GLY A 27 -5.03 -5.28 3.85
CA GLY A 27 -4.03 -5.88 2.98
C GLY A 27 -3.58 -4.90 1.92
N ALA A 28 -2.35 -5.07 1.46
CA ALA A 28 -1.80 -4.35 0.33
C ALA A 28 -1.06 -5.31 -0.58
N ALA A 29 -1.05 -5.02 -1.87
CA ALA A 29 -0.32 -5.80 -2.86
C ALA A 29 0.39 -4.84 -3.80
N VAL A 30 1.71 -4.96 -3.90
CA VAL A 30 2.54 -4.14 -4.79
C VAL A 30 2.90 -4.97 -6.01
N LEU A 31 2.69 -4.40 -7.20
CA LEU A 31 3.13 -4.99 -8.45
C LEU A 31 4.47 -4.35 -8.84
N THR A 32 5.49 -5.18 -8.99
CA THR A 32 6.81 -4.71 -9.43
C THR A 32 6.87 -4.61 -10.95
N MET A 33 7.84 -3.84 -11.45
CA MET A 33 8.02 -3.68 -12.90
C MET A 33 8.42 -4.98 -13.58
N ASP A 34 9.04 -5.90 -12.86
CA ASP A 34 9.39 -7.23 -13.39
C ASP A 34 8.32 -8.30 -13.17
N GLY A 35 7.11 -7.89 -12.75
CA GLY A 35 5.94 -8.76 -12.73
C GLY A 35 5.72 -9.56 -11.44
N HIS A 36 6.44 -9.28 -10.37
CA HIS A 36 6.20 -9.92 -9.08
C HIS A 36 5.14 -9.15 -8.27
N VAL A 37 4.44 -9.87 -7.40
CA VAL A 37 3.48 -9.27 -6.47
C VAL A 37 4.00 -9.45 -5.05
N ILE A 38 4.14 -8.34 -4.33
CA ILE A 38 4.63 -8.32 -2.95
C ILE A 38 3.49 -7.87 -2.05
N GLU A 39 3.08 -8.74 -1.15
CA GLU A 39 1.96 -8.49 -0.25
C GLU A 39 2.42 -7.94 1.09
N GLY A 40 1.60 -7.08 1.67
CA GLY A 40 1.78 -6.57 3.02
C GLY A 40 0.45 -6.53 3.75
N VAL A 41 0.52 -6.48 5.07
CA VAL A 41 -0.65 -6.45 5.95
C VAL A 41 -0.40 -5.46 7.07
N ASN A 42 -1.48 -4.95 7.69
CA ASN A 42 -1.29 -4.15 8.88
C ASN A 42 -0.89 -5.04 10.06
N VAL A 43 -0.02 -4.49 10.89
CA VAL A 43 0.51 -5.15 12.10
C VAL A 43 0.34 -4.19 13.25
N GLU A 44 -0.59 -4.49 14.13
CA GLU A 44 -0.87 -3.65 15.29
C GLU A 44 0.08 -3.95 16.44
N ASN A 45 0.15 -3.02 17.36
CA ASN A 45 0.97 -3.13 18.55
C ASN A 45 0.20 -2.51 19.72
N ALA A 46 0.34 -3.08 20.92
CA ALA A 46 -0.24 -2.51 22.12
C ALA A 46 0.24 -1.07 22.35
N ALA A 47 1.45 -0.76 21.93
CA ALA A 47 1.95 0.61 21.83
C ALA A 47 1.56 1.16 20.47
N TYR A 48 0.45 1.87 20.38
CA TYR A 48 -0.15 2.31 19.12
C TYR A 48 0.80 2.97 18.12
N PRO A 49 1.72 3.86 18.53
CA PRO A 49 2.63 4.48 17.56
C PRO A 49 3.55 3.51 16.82
N LEU A 50 3.70 2.28 17.33
CA LEU A 50 4.55 1.26 16.75
C LEU A 50 3.83 0.37 15.74
N GLY A 51 2.53 0.56 15.56
CA GLY A 51 1.75 -0.16 14.56
C GLY A 51 2.20 0.19 13.14
N VAL A 52 2.06 -0.76 12.22
CA VAL A 52 2.49 -0.62 10.83
C VAL A 52 1.28 -0.81 9.91
N CYS A 53 1.08 0.14 8.98
CA CYS A 53 0.04 0.02 7.96
C CYS A 53 0.43 -1.02 6.90
N ALA A 54 -0.56 -1.58 6.22
CA ALA A 54 -0.33 -2.58 5.17
C ALA A 54 0.57 -2.06 4.06
N GLU A 55 0.42 -0.80 3.66
CA GLU A 55 1.24 -0.17 2.62
C GLU A 55 2.70 -0.12 3.04
N THR A 56 2.96 0.31 4.27
CA THR A 56 4.33 0.36 4.81
C THR A 56 4.93 -1.04 4.87
N SER A 57 4.15 -2.03 5.27
CA SER A 57 4.57 -3.43 5.30
C SER A 57 4.99 -3.90 3.91
N ALA A 58 4.15 -3.67 2.89
CA ALA A 58 4.43 -4.09 1.52
C ALA A 58 5.64 -3.36 0.93
N LEU A 59 5.72 -2.04 1.10
CA LEU A 59 6.83 -1.24 0.58
C LEU A 59 8.15 -1.60 1.26
N SER A 60 8.15 -1.81 2.56
CA SER A 60 9.34 -2.22 3.31
C SER A 60 9.83 -3.59 2.85
N ARG A 61 8.90 -4.51 2.63
CA ARG A 61 9.23 -5.84 2.10
C ARG A 61 9.84 -5.73 0.71
N ALA A 62 9.27 -4.89 -0.16
CA ALA A 62 9.80 -4.67 -1.49
C ALA A 62 11.25 -4.17 -1.45
N VAL A 63 11.54 -3.21 -0.58
CA VAL A 63 12.90 -2.70 -0.41
C VAL A 63 13.84 -3.81 0.09
N ALA A 64 13.39 -4.63 1.04
CA ALA A 64 14.18 -5.74 1.55
C ALA A 64 14.48 -6.78 0.46
N GLU A 65 13.59 -6.91 -0.53
CA GLU A 65 13.78 -7.81 -1.67
C GLU A 65 14.58 -7.18 -2.81
N GLY A 66 15.04 -5.94 -2.65
CA GLY A 66 15.96 -5.29 -3.58
C GLY A 66 15.34 -4.25 -4.50
N TYR A 67 14.03 -3.98 -4.38
CA TYR A 67 13.35 -2.98 -5.21
C TYR A 67 13.57 -1.57 -4.65
N ARG A 68 13.51 -0.58 -5.52
CA ARG A 68 13.73 0.84 -5.19
C ARG A 68 12.66 1.69 -5.85
N PRO A 69 12.54 2.98 -5.51
CA PRO A 69 11.66 3.91 -6.23
C PRO A 69 11.91 3.83 -7.74
N GLY A 70 10.85 3.67 -8.50
CA GLY A 70 10.92 3.46 -9.95
C GLY A 70 10.80 2.01 -10.37
N ASP A 71 10.98 1.05 -9.44
CA ASP A 71 10.88 -0.38 -9.73
C ASP A 71 9.46 -0.92 -9.46
N LEU A 72 8.57 -0.10 -8.92
CA LEU A 72 7.22 -0.50 -8.55
C LEU A 72 6.21 0.14 -9.49
N GLU A 73 5.34 -0.68 -10.08
CA GLU A 73 4.37 -0.23 -11.07
C GLU A 73 3.06 0.24 -10.44
N ALA A 74 2.56 -0.50 -9.45
CA ALA A 74 1.25 -0.26 -8.87
C ALA A 74 1.13 -0.83 -7.46
N ILE A 75 0.16 -0.33 -6.70
CA ILE A 75 -0.22 -0.90 -5.42
C ILE A 75 -1.75 -0.91 -5.32
N ALA A 76 -2.29 -1.96 -4.72
CA ALA A 76 -3.70 -2.02 -4.34
C ALA A 76 -3.79 -2.19 -2.83
N ILE A 77 -4.79 -1.54 -2.21
CA ILE A 77 -4.96 -1.50 -0.76
C ILE A 77 -6.43 -1.69 -0.45
N THR A 78 -6.75 -2.49 0.56
CA THR A 78 -8.15 -2.72 0.96
C THR A 78 -8.75 -1.58 1.78
N ALA A 79 -7.98 -0.55 2.05
CA ALA A 79 -8.44 0.65 2.75
C ALA A 79 -7.91 1.89 2.03
N SER A 80 -8.59 3.02 2.19
CA SER A 80 -8.08 4.30 1.70
C SER A 80 -6.78 4.62 2.45
N PRO A 81 -5.69 4.96 1.75
CA PRO A 81 -4.41 5.22 2.41
C PRO A 81 -4.48 6.47 3.29
N CYS A 82 -3.95 6.38 4.50
CA CYS A 82 -3.85 7.53 5.40
C CYS A 82 -2.79 8.52 4.90
N GLY A 83 -2.72 9.71 5.54
CA GLY A 83 -1.78 10.75 5.13
C GLY A 83 -0.33 10.30 5.15
N GLY A 84 0.08 9.57 6.19
CA GLY A 84 1.44 9.03 6.29
C GLY A 84 1.76 8.04 5.19
N CYS A 85 0.81 7.17 4.84
CA CYS A 85 1.00 6.22 3.75
C CYS A 85 1.02 6.93 2.39
N ARG A 86 0.25 7.99 2.22
CA ARG A 86 0.30 8.79 0.98
C ARG A 86 1.68 9.39 0.75
N GLN A 87 2.33 9.84 1.81
CA GLN A 87 3.72 10.33 1.74
C GLN A 87 4.66 9.19 1.31
N ARG A 88 4.49 7.98 1.85
CA ARG A 88 5.29 6.83 1.46
C ARG A 88 5.07 6.42 0.02
N LEU A 89 3.82 6.44 -0.44
CA LEU A 89 3.49 6.15 -1.84
C LEU A 89 4.13 7.17 -2.78
N HIS A 90 4.15 8.43 -2.38
CA HIS A 90 4.83 9.49 -3.12
C HIS A 90 6.33 9.24 -3.23
N GLU A 91 6.97 8.82 -2.15
CA GLU A 91 8.41 8.50 -2.15
C GLU A 91 8.74 7.46 -3.23
N PHE A 92 7.88 6.45 -3.39
CA PHE A 92 8.09 5.37 -4.35
C PHE A 92 7.50 5.68 -5.73
N ARG A 93 6.93 6.85 -5.92
CA ARG A 93 6.42 7.34 -7.22
C ARG A 93 5.39 6.40 -7.85
N LEU A 94 4.49 5.87 -7.02
CA LEU A 94 3.46 4.94 -7.49
C LEU A 94 2.51 5.65 -8.46
N GLY A 95 2.47 5.18 -9.71
CA GLY A 95 1.62 5.73 -10.75
C GLY A 95 0.18 5.20 -10.72
N ARG A 96 -0.04 4.06 -10.09
CA ARG A 96 -1.36 3.45 -9.95
C ARG A 96 -1.55 2.98 -8.51
N VAL A 97 -2.40 3.69 -7.78
CA VAL A 97 -2.78 3.34 -6.42
C VAL A 97 -4.28 3.04 -6.43
N THR A 98 -4.64 1.79 -6.19
CA THR A 98 -6.02 1.31 -6.28
C THR A 98 -6.57 0.98 -4.90
N TYR A 99 -7.75 1.48 -4.59
CA TYR A 99 -8.43 1.21 -3.32
C TYR A 99 -9.93 1.46 -3.49
N GLU A 100 -10.71 0.99 -2.53
CA GLU A 100 -12.14 1.24 -2.55
C GLU A 100 -12.45 2.57 -1.87
N HIS A 101 -13.22 3.40 -2.56
CA HIS A 101 -13.68 4.67 -2.03
C HIS A 101 -15.20 4.77 -2.23
N ARG A 102 -15.93 4.84 -1.12
CA ARG A 102 -17.39 4.95 -1.12
C ARG A 102 -18.08 3.88 -1.98
N GLY A 103 -17.62 2.64 -1.83
CA GLY A 103 -18.19 1.49 -2.52
C GLY A 103 -17.69 1.27 -3.94
N GLU A 104 -16.80 2.11 -4.45
CA GLU A 104 -16.24 1.99 -5.79
C GLU A 104 -14.74 1.79 -5.76
N LEU A 105 -14.24 0.94 -6.65
CA LEU A 105 -12.81 0.77 -6.84
C LEU A 105 -12.30 1.94 -7.66
N VAL A 106 -11.35 2.69 -7.11
CA VAL A 106 -10.76 3.84 -7.78
C VAL A 106 -9.25 3.66 -7.90
N THR A 107 -8.66 4.26 -8.92
CA THR A 107 -7.21 4.27 -9.13
C THR A 107 -6.75 5.72 -9.28
N ARG A 108 -5.74 6.08 -8.50
CA ARG A 108 -5.17 7.43 -8.48
C ARG A 108 -3.65 7.33 -8.57
N THR A 109 -2.99 8.42 -8.98
CA THR A 109 -1.55 8.51 -8.84
C THR A 109 -1.20 8.93 -7.40
N ALA A 110 0.01 8.63 -6.96
CA ALA A 110 0.47 9.11 -5.66
C ALA A 110 0.42 10.65 -5.57
N ASP A 111 0.73 11.33 -6.68
CA ASP A 111 0.69 12.79 -6.73
C ASP A 111 -0.73 13.34 -6.57
N GLU A 112 -1.73 12.68 -7.14
CA GLU A 112 -3.13 13.05 -6.95
C GLU A 112 -3.58 12.89 -5.49
N LEU A 113 -3.03 11.89 -4.80
CA LEU A 113 -3.38 11.60 -3.41
C LEU A 113 -2.69 12.52 -2.41
N LEU A 114 -1.59 13.14 -2.80
CA LEU A 114 -0.83 14.04 -1.94
C LEU A 114 -0.25 15.18 -2.79
N PRO A 115 -1.06 16.19 -3.14
CA PRO A 115 -0.58 17.33 -3.93
C PRO A 115 0.36 18.21 -3.11
N ASP A 116 1.19 18.97 -3.81
CA ASP A 116 2.11 19.96 -3.21
C ASP A 116 3.03 19.34 -2.16
N THR A 117 3.56 18.17 -2.46
CA THR A 117 4.43 17.45 -1.53
C THR A 117 5.76 18.15 -1.32
N TRP A 118 6.31 17.97 -0.12
CA TRP A 118 7.67 18.40 0.18
C TRP A 118 8.66 17.33 -0.30
N ASP A 119 9.72 17.77 -0.97
CA ASP A 119 10.81 16.90 -1.41
C ASP A 119 12.14 17.56 -1.12
N PHE A 120 13.20 16.76 -1.02
CA PHE A 120 14.56 17.27 -1.08
C PHE A 120 14.86 17.73 -2.50
N GLU A 121 15.44 18.90 -2.63
CA GLU A 121 15.81 19.48 -3.93
C GLU A 121 17.31 19.39 -4.18
#